data_0422b77860c011ba108764e418b6f77a
#
_entry.id   0422b77860c011ba108764e418b6f77a
#
_cell.length_a   1.000
_cell.length_b   1.000
_cell.length_c   1.000
_cell.angle_alpha   90.00
_cell.angle_beta   90.00
_cell.angle_gamma   90.00
#
_symmetry.space_group_name_H-M   'P 1'
#
loop_
_entity.id
_entity.type
_entity.pdbx_description
1 polymer ?
#
loop_
_entity_poly.entity_id
_entity_poly.type
_entity_poly.pdbx_seq_one_letter_code
_entity_poly.pdbx_strand_id
1 'polypeptide(L)'
;AAAAYRSGTELVDMRTGLVHDYTRRGGVVSTEIMLPDGTSAERNALWNAAESAEKRKDGRTGREWIIALPAELDDGARQELASAFGIELATRYGVAVDLAIHLPDREGDNRNHHAHVMTXMRLVCW
;
A
#
# COMPACT_ATOMS: atom_id res chain seq x y z
N ALA A 1 3.86 9.60 5.03
CA ALA A 1 3.33 10.38 3.89
C ALA A 1 3.12 9.52 2.66
N ALA A 2 4.08 8.64 2.35
CA ALA A 2 3.98 7.83 1.12
C ALA A 2 2.74 6.94 1.11
N ALA A 3 2.44 6.29 2.23
CA ALA A 3 1.27 5.41 2.28
C ALA A 3 -0.01 6.19 2.07
N ALA A 4 -0.12 7.40 2.66
CA ALA A 4 -1.31 8.22 2.47
C ALA A 4 -1.44 8.65 1.00
N TYR A 5 -0.33 9.04 0.40
CA TYR A 5 -0.34 9.47 -1.00
C TYR A 5 -0.76 8.34 -1.93
N ARG A 6 -0.17 7.15 -1.75
CA ARG A 6 -0.47 6.01 -2.62
C ARG A 6 -1.90 5.52 -2.48
N SER A 7 -2.43 5.54 -1.25
CA SER A 7 -3.78 5.06 -1.01
C SER A 7 -4.84 6.14 -1.18
N GLY A 8 -4.44 7.42 -1.26
CA GLY A 8 -5.38 8.52 -1.37
C GLY A 8 -6.19 8.71 -0.10
N THR A 9 -5.55 8.54 1.05
CA THR A 9 -6.21 8.60 2.33
C THR A 9 -5.59 9.65 3.23
N GLU A 10 -6.19 9.83 4.40
CA GLU A 10 -5.67 10.70 5.45
C GLU A 10 -5.03 9.83 6.50
N LEU A 11 -3.75 10.06 6.78
CA LEU A 11 -3.02 9.33 7.80
C LEU A 11 -2.33 10.31 8.74
N VAL A 12 -2.29 9.95 10.03
CA VAL A 12 -1.65 10.77 11.06
C VAL A 12 -0.35 10.11 11.47
N ASP A 13 0.72 10.89 11.47
CA ASP A 13 2.00 10.43 12.01
C ASP A 13 1.97 10.66 13.52
N MET A 14 1.82 9.58 14.26
CA MET A 14 1.63 9.68 15.71
C MET A 14 2.86 10.21 16.43
N ARG A 15 4.05 10.08 15.84
CA ARG A 15 5.26 10.61 16.46
C ARG A 15 5.29 12.14 16.41
N THR A 16 4.83 12.71 15.32
CA THR A 16 4.94 14.16 15.10
C THR A 16 3.61 14.88 15.17
N GLY A 17 2.50 14.15 15.07
CA GLY A 17 1.19 14.75 14.99
C GLY A 17 0.83 15.31 13.63
N LEU A 18 1.73 15.17 12.66
CA LEU A 18 1.44 15.65 11.31
C LEU A 18 0.36 14.81 10.65
N VAL A 19 -0.55 15.49 9.97
CA VAL A 19 -1.61 14.83 9.23
C VAL A 19 -1.27 14.87 7.73
N HIS A 20 -1.27 13.70 7.12
CA HIS A 20 -1.03 13.58 5.68
C HIS A 20 -2.34 13.22 5.02
N ASP A 21 -2.97 14.19 4.38
CA ASP A 21 -4.31 14.02 3.82
C ASP A 21 -4.25 14.13 2.30
N TYR A 22 -4.44 13.01 1.63
CA TYR A 22 -4.46 12.93 0.18
C TYR A 22 -5.80 12.43 -0.33
N THR A 23 -6.87 12.67 0.44
CA THR A 23 -8.20 12.20 0.07
C THR A 23 -8.72 12.85 -1.20
N ARG A 24 -8.21 14.02 -1.56
CA ARG A 24 -8.63 14.69 -2.79
C ARG A 24 -7.92 14.19 -4.04
N ARG A 25 -6.86 13.40 -3.85
CA ARG A 25 -6.11 12.85 -4.96
C ARG A 25 -6.99 11.86 -5.72
N GLY A 26 -7.08 12.04 -7.04
CA GLY A 26 -7.86 11.13 -7.87
C GLY A 26 -7.02 9.97 -8.37
N GLY A 27 -7.66 9.05 -9.05
CA GLY A 27 -6.98 7.97 -9.75
C GLY A 27 -6.76 6.70 -8.96
N VAL A 28 -7.13 6.67 -7.68
CA VAL A 28 -7.01 5.45 -6.88
C VAL A 28 -8.29 4.65 -7.02
N VAL A 29 -8.18 3.43 -7.56
CA VAL A 29 -9.33 2.57 -7.80
C VAL A 29 -9.75 1.84 -6.53
N SER A 30 -8.79 1.25 -5.83
CA SER A 30 -9.07 0.49 -4.63
C SER A 30 -7.80 0.37 -3.79
N THR A 31 -7.98 0.09 -2.50
CA THR A 31 -6.89 -0.15 -1.59
C THR A 31 -7.21 -1.35 -0.71
N GLU A 32 -6.17 -2.02 -0.23
CA GLU A 32 -6.34 -3.21 0.58
C GLU A 32 -5.11 -3.41 1.46
N ILE A 33 -5.36 -3.83 2.72
CA ILE A 33 -4.28 -4.18 3.65
C ILE A 33 -4.34 -5.69 3.84
N MET A 34 -3.18 -6.34 3.77
CA MET A 34 -3.07 -7.79 3.93
C MET A 34 -2.01 -8.11 4.96
N LEU A 35 -2.36 -8.92 5.96
CA LEU A 35 -1.41 -9.37 6.96
C LEU A 35 -1.02 -10.81 6.65
N PRO A 36 0.15 -11.27 7.16
CA PRO A 36 0.61 -12.63 6.85
C PRO A 36 -0.35 -13.74 7.28
N ASP A 37 -1.20 -13.48 8.29
CA ASP A 37 -2.14 -14.50 8.78
C ASP A 37 -3.47 -14.47 8.01
N GLY A 38 -3.58 -13.65 6.97
CA GLY A 38 -4.78 -13.58 6.16
C GLY A 38 -5.80 -12.55 6.63
N THR A 39 -5.52 -11.85 7.70
CA THR A 39 -6.43 -10.81 8.19
C THR A 39 -6.00 -9.45 7.64
N SER A 40 -6.70 -8.40 8.04
CA SER A 40 -6.40 -7.05 7.62
C SER A 40 -6.24 -6.15 8.85
N ALA A 41 -5.83 -4.91 8.63
CA ALA A 41 -5.62 -3.96 9.70
C ALA A 41 -5.99 -2.56 9.21
N GLU A 42 -6.19 -1.65 10.15
CA GLU A 42 -6.47 -0.26 9.81
C GLU A 42 -5.16 0.41 9.38
N ARG A 43 -5.20 1.13 8.26
CA ARG A 43 -3.98 1.63 7.62
C ARG A 43 -3.17 2.54 8.52
N ASN A 44 -3.82 3.49 9.18
CA ASN A 44 -3.10 4.44 10.03
C ASN A 44 -2.40 3.72 11.19
N ALA A 45 -3.09 2.78 11.82
CA ALA A 45 -2.51 2.03 12.92
C ALA A 45 -1.34 1.17 12.43
N LEU A 46 -1.48 0.57 11.26
CA LEU A 46 -0.43 -0.28 10.70
C LEU A 46 0.85 0.52 10.48
N TRP A 47 0.76 1.66 9.81
CA TRP A 47 1.95 2.42 9.48
C TRP A 47 2.58 3.07 10.70
N ASN A 48 1.76 3.50 11.66
CA ASN A 48 2.32 4.04 12.89
C ASN A 48 3.01 2.96 13.72
N ALA A 49 2.47 1.74 13.72
CA ALA A 49 3.13 0.62 14.39
C ALA A 49 4.47 0.31 13.72
N ALA A 50 4.51 0.36 12.39
CA ALA A 50 5.74 0.11 11.65
C ALA A 50 6.79 1.16 11.98
N GLU A 51 6.38 2.43 12.05
CA GLU A 51 7.31 3.50 12.41
C GLU A 51 7.86 3.31 13.83
N SER A 52 6.98 2.93 14.76
CA SER A 52 7.41 2.71 16.14
C SER A 52 8.37 1.54 16.27
N ALA A 53 8.17 0.51 15.44
CA ALA A 53 9.03 -0.68 15.48
C ALA A 53 10.42 -0.42 14.91
N GLU A 54 10.56 0.59 14.05
CA GLU A 54 11.86 0.90 13.46
C GLU A 54 12.69 1.67 14.47
N LYS A 55 13.78 1.07 14.90
CA LYS A 55 14.61 1.66 15.97
C LYS A 55 15.78 2.47 15.46
N ARG A 56 16.13 2.32 14.19
CA ARG A 56 17.22 3.12 13.62
C ARG A 56 16.68 4.47 13.16
N LYS A 57 17.46 5.50 13.42
CA LYS A 57 17.05 6.86 13.07
C LYS A 57 16.74 7.01 11.59
N ASP A 58 17.57 6.41 10.75
CA ASP A 58 17.41 6.49 9.30
C ASP A 58 16.93 5.18 8.72
N GLY A 59 16.31 4.34 9.54
CA GLY A 59 15.83 3.05 9.08
C GLY A 59 14.61 3.18 8.18
N ARG A 60 14.50 2.23 7.26
CA ARG A 60 13.38 2.18 6.34
C ARG A 60 12.22 1.41 6.98
N THR A 61 11.01 2.01 6.99
CA THR A 61 9.86 1.32 7.54
C THR A 61 9.10 0.52 6.49
N GLY A 62 9.37 0.76 5.21
CA GLY A 62 8.68 0.05 4.16
C GLY A 62 9.47 0.01 2.88
N ARG A 63 9.03 -0.89 2.01
CA ARG A 63 9.59 -1.05 0.67
C ARG A 63 8.42 -0.99 -0.32
N GLU A 64 8.63 -0.39 -1.47
CA GLU A 64 7.58 -0.23 -2.46
C GLU A 64 7.90 -0.99 -3.73
N TRP A 65 6.86 -1.61 -4.29
CA TRP A 65 6.89 -2.25 -5.59
C TRP A 65 5.83 -1.58 -6.44
N ILE A 66 6.15 -1.33 -7.69
CA ILE A 66 5.16 -0.83 -8.64
C ILE A 66 5.03 -1.90 -9.72
N ILE A 67 3.83 -2.45 -9.87
CA ILE A 67 3.63 -3.52 -10.84
C ILE A 67 2.62 -3.08 -11.90
N ALA A 68 2.95 -3.41 -13.14
CA ALA A 68 2.05 -3.13 -14.26
C ALA A 68 0.94 -4.17 -14.28
N LEU A 69 -0.28 -3.72 -14.54
CA LEU A 69 -1.43 -4.60 -14.62
C LEU A 69 -1.94 -4.62 -16.06
N PRO A 70 -2.32 -5.79 -16.59
CA PRO A 70 -2.72 -5.87 -17.99
C PRO A 70 -3.96 -5.03 -18.27
N ALA A 71 -3.88 -4.20 -19.30
CA ALA A 71 -5.03 -3.39 -19.72
C ALA A 71 -6.13 -4.25 -20.29
N GLU A 72 -5.78 -5.43 -20.80
CA GLU A 72 -6.74 -6.34 -21.41
C GLU A 72 -7.73 -6.91 -20.39
N LEU A 73 -7.37 -6.94 -19.12
CA LEU A 73 -8.26 -7.43 -18.07
C LEU A 73 -9.23 -6.35 -17.65
N ASP A 74 -10.40 -6.77 -17.15
CA ASP A 74 -11.32 -5.77 -16.57
C ASP A 74 -10.84 -5.42 -15.14
N ASP A 75 -11.55 -4.48 -14.52
CA ASP A 75 -11.15 -3.97 -13.23
C ASP A 75 -11.12 -5.06 -12.17
N GLY A 76 -12.13 -5.94 -12.17
CA GLY A 76 -12.18 -7.01 -11.21
C GLY A 76 -11.04 -7.98 -11.35
N ALA A 77 -10.68 -8.32 -12.59
CA ALA A 77 -9.58 -9.26 -12.83
C ALA A 77 -8.24 -8.62 -12.44
N ARG A 78 -8.08 -7.33 -12.72
CA ARG A 78 -6.86 -6.64 -12.32
C ARG A 78 -6.73 -6.61 -10.80
N GLN A 79 -7.85 -6.38 -10.10
CA GLN A 79 -7.81 -6.37 -8.65
C GLN A 79 -7.47 -7.75 -8.09
N GLU A 80 -8.03 -8.82 -8.67
CA GLU A 80 -7.70 -10.17 -8.24
C GLU A 80 -6.22 -10.48 -8.43
N LEU A 81 -5.66 -10.07 -9.57
CA LEU A 81 -4.25 -10.29 -9.85
C LEU A 81 -3.36 -9.56 -8.85
N ALA A 82 -3.66 -8.29 -8.60
CA ALA A 82 -2.87 -7.50 -7.66
C ALA A 82 -3.00 -8.05 -6.25
N SER A 83 -4.21 -8.45 -5.84
CA SER A 83 -4.41 -9.02 -4.51
C SER A 83 -3.64 -10.31 -4.34
N ALA A 84 -3.63 -11.16 -5.38
CA ALA A 84 -2.89 -12.43 -5.30
C ALA A 84 -1.40 -12.16 -5.11
N PHE A 85 -0.86 -11.15 -5.81
CA PHE A 85 0.54 -10.78 -5.63
C PHE A 85 0.81 -10.28 -4.22
N GLY A 86 -0.08 -9.43 -3.68
CA GLY A 86 0.09 -8.94 -2.32
C GLY A 86 0.03 -10.04 -1.29
N ILE A 87 -0.91 -10.97 -1.44
CA ILE A 87 -1.02 -12.10 -0.53
C ILE A 87 0.24 -12.96 -0.59
N GLU A 88 0.77 -13.17 -1.78
CA GLU A 88 1.99 -13.94 -1.94
C GLU A 88 3.16 -13.28 -1.21
N LEU A 89 3.29 -11.96 -1.34
CA LEU A 89 4.35 -11.24 -0.63
C LEU A 89 4.17 -11.33 0.88
N ALA A 90 2.94 -11.13 1.36
CA ALA A 90 2.69 -11.17 2.79
C ALA A 90 3.01 -12.54 3.37
N THR A 91 2.59 -13.58 2.68
CA THR A 91 2.78 -14.95 3.14
C THR A 91 4.25 -15.37 3.06
N ARG A 92 4.88 -15.07 1.93
CA ARG A 92 6.26 -15.52 1.69
C ARG A 92 7.24 -14.86 2.63
N TYR A 93 7.07 -13.56 2.87
CA TYR A 93 8.05 -12.80 3.63
C TYR A 93 7.60 -12.47 5.05
N GLY A 94 6.38 -12.85 5.43
CA GLY A 94 5.87 -12.59 6.77
C GLY A 94 5.74 -11.12 7.08
N VAL A 95 5.29 -10.33 6.12
CA VAL A 95 5.18 -8.88 6.27
C VAL A 95 3.77 -8.42 5.96
N ALA A 96 3.40 -7.26 6.51
CA ALA A 96 2.14 -6.62 6.14
C ALA A 96 2.29 -5.95 4.78
N VAL A 97 1.21 -5.93 4.01
CA VAL A 97 1.19 -5.36 2.67
C VAL A 97 0.08 -4.32 2.58
N ASP A 98 0.42 -3.15 2.03
CA ASP A 98 -0.54 -2.08 1.74
C ASP A 98 -0.59 -1.93 0.23
N LEU A 99 -1.71 -2.30 -0.37
CA LEU A 99 -1.90 -2.35 -1.81
C LEU A 99 -2.82 -1.22 -2.26
N ALA A 100 -2.43 -0.52 -3.31
CA ALA A 100 -3.29 0.50 -3.92
C ALA A 100 -3.26 0.35 -5.43
N ILE A 101 -4.43 0.23 -6.04
CA ILE A 101 -4.55 0.10 -7.49
C ILE A 101 -4.88 1.46 -8.09
N HIS A 102 -4.14 1.84 -9.10
CA HIS A 102 -4.25 3.15 -9.73
C HIS A 102 -4.66 3.06 -11.18
N LEU A 103 -5.45 4.03 -11.61
CA LEU A 103 -5.75 4.22 -13.02
C LEU A 103 -4.54 4.78 -13.75
N PRO A 104 -4.48 4.63 -15.08
CA PRO A 104 -3.44 5.29 -15.86
C PRO A 104 -3.52 6.80 -15.67
N ASP A 105 -2.38 7.47 -15.74
CA ASP A 105 -2.35 8.92 -15.68
C ASP A 105 -3.06 9.49 -16.90
N ARG A 106 -3.70 10.64 -16.72
CA ARG A 106 -4.40 11.30 -17.80
C ARG A 106 -3.51 11.57 -19.00
N GLU A 107 -2.29 11.98 -18.74
CA GLU A 107 -1.38 12.41 -19.79
C GLU A 107 -0.41 11.33 -20.21
N GLY A 108 -0.55 10.14 -19.64
CA GLY A 108 0.30 9.01 -19.99
C GLY A 108 -0.41 8.03 -20.89
N ASP A 109 0.18 6.84 -20.99
CA ASP A 109 -0.40 5.73 -21.74
C ASP A 109 -1.68 5.29 -21.04
N ASN A 110 -2.81 5.31 -21.77
CA ASN A 110 -4.10 4.97 -21.18
C ASN A 110 -4.23 3.48 -20.88
N ARG A 111 -3.22 2.69 -21.18
CA ARG A 111 -3.19 1.27 -20.82
C ARG A 111 -2.39 1.03 -19.55
N ASN A 112 -1.82 2.06 -18.95
CA ASN A 112 -0.89 1.89 -17.85
C ASN A 112 -1.63 1.76 -16.51
N HIS A 113 -2.44 0.72 -16.39
CA HIS A 113 -3.00 0.34 -15.10
C HIS A 113 -1.88 -0.22 -14.24
N HIS A 114 -1.85 0.17 -12.97
CA HIS A 114 -0.74 -0.27 -12.13
C HIS A 114 -1.15 -0.32 -10.68
N ALA A 115 -0.35 -1.03 -9.88
CA ALA A 115 -0.56 -1.13 -8.45
C ALA A 115 0.70 -0.72 -7.72
N HIS A 116 0.51 0.04 -6.65
CA HIS A 116 1.57 0.33 -5.70
C HIS A 116 1.43 -0.64 -4.55
N VAL A 117 2.48 -1.40 -4.28
CA VAL A 117 2.49 -2.41 -3.23
C VAL A 117 3.56 -2.03 -2.23
N MET A 118 3.16 -1.70 -0.99
CA MET A 118 4.10 -1.31 0.07
C MET A 118 4.13 -2.41 1.10
N THR A 119 5.34 -2.80 1.51
CA THR A 119 5.52 -3.86 2.50
C THR A 119 6.26 -3.34 3.70
N UNK A 120 5.90 -3.63 4.86
CA UNK A 120 6.40 -3.26 5.84
C UNK A 120 7.55 -3.90 5.93
N MET A 121 8.47 -3.47 6.48
CA MET A 121 9.81 -4.03 6.57
C MET A 121 9.94 -4.94 7.79
N ARG A 122 9.20 -4.65 8.83
CA ARG A 122 9.28 -5.43 10.05
C ARG A 122 7.95 -6.10 10.32
N LEU A 123 8.03 -7.29 10.89
CA LEU A 123 6.85 -7.95 11.43
C LEU A 123 6.33 -7.14 12.60
N VAL A 124 5.08 -6.78 12.55
CA VAL A 124 4.46 -5.96 13.58
C VAL A 124 3.58 -6.84 14.45
N CYS A 125 3.73 -6.71 15.77
CA CYS A 125 2.89 -7.43 16.72
C CYS A 125 1.54 -6.74 16.87
N TRP A 126 0.48 -7.50 16.76
CA TRP A 126 -0.89 -6.98 16.89
C TRP A 126 -1.55 -7.47 18.16
#